data_a658f9ee18fde024760a7011cd35542c
#
_entry.id   a658f9ee18fde024760a7011cd35542c
#
_cell.length_a   1.000
_cell.length_b   1.000
_cell.length_c   1.000
_cell.angle_alpha   90.00
_cell.angle_beta   90.00
_cell.angle_gamma   90.00
#
_symmetry.space_group_name_H-M   'P 1'
#
loop_
_entity.id
_entity.type
_entity.pdbx_description
1 polymer ?
#
loop_
_entity_poly.entity_id
_entity_poly.type
_entity_poly.pdbx_seq_one_letter_code
_entity_poly.pdbx_strand_id
1 'polypeptide(L)'
;MTDLTHPPTEPLEPPRDALSRPLIAALNLDWEKAIYLTFMLLAIITRFYGLGDRVVSHDESLHTQFSYQYYIGDGYSHSPLMHGPSLFHATAASYWLFGDSDLSSRIPVAILGVLLILLPYFLRDWLGRKGALFTSFLFL
;
A
#
# COMPACT_ATOMS: atom_id res chain seq x y z
N MET A 1 53.79 -43.02 20.20
CA MET A 1 53.76 -41.62 20.68
C MET A 1 53.17 -40.82 19.61
N THR A 2 51.80 -40.69 19.58
CA THR A 2 51.01 -39.99 18.58
C THR A 2 50.68 -38.62 19.14
N ASP A 3 51.31 -37.62 18.57
CA ASP A 3 51.13 -36.22 18.90
C ASP A 3 49.77 -35.74 18.32
N LEU A 4 48.79 -35.55 19.22
CA LEU A 4 47.48 -34.96 18.87
C LEU A 4 47.61 -33.44 18.93
N THR A 5 48.08 -32.82 17.84
CA THR A 5 48.02 -31.37 17.67
C THR A 5 46.55 -30.97 17.51
N HIS A 6 45.99 -30.32 18.52
CA HIS A 6 44.70 -29.66 18.45
C HIS A 6 44.74 -28.56 17.36
N PRO A 7 43.74 -28.49 16.47
CA PRO A 7 43.64 -27.35 15.56
C PRO A 7 43.41 -26.06 16.37
N PRO A 8 43.97 -24.92 15.95
CA PRO A 8 43.77 -23.65 16.63
C PRO A 8 42.30 -23.30 16.65
N THR A 9 41.76 -23.09 17.84
CA THR A 9 40.38 -22.52 18.01
C THR A 9 40.35 -21.10 17.47
N GLU A 10 39.75 -20.92 16.31
CA GLU A 10 39.46 -19.62 15.73
C GLU A 10 38.59 -18.81 16.71
N PRO A 11 38.95 -17.57 17.06
CA PRO A 11 38.14 -16.77 17.97
C PRO A 11 36.76 -16.55 17.35
N LEU A 12 35.71 -16.99 18.05
CA LEU A 12 34.31 -16.68 17.66
C LEU A 12 34.15 -15.18 17.67
N GLU A 13 34.04 -14.57 16.47
CA GLU A 13 33.65 -13.17 16.36
C GLU A 13 32.31 -12.99 17.09
N PRO A 14 32.19 -11.97 17.95
CA PRO A 14 30.90 -11.68 18.61
C PRO A 14 29.85 -11.40 17.56
N PRO A 15 28.57 -11.79 17.78
CA PRO A 15 27.51 -11.54 16.87
C PRO A 15 27.40 -10.02 16.63
N ARG A 16 27.63 -9.60 15.39
CA ARG A 16 27.49 -8.19 15.01
C ARG A 16 26.06 -7.76 15.27
N ASP A 17 25.88 -6.88 16.24
CA ASP A 17 24.58 -6.35 16.65
C ASP A 17 23.81 -5.85 15.42
N ALA A 18 22.72 -6.54 15.08
CA ALA A 18 21.83 -6.17 13.99
C ALA A 18 21.20 -4.77 14.21
N LEU A 19 21.22 -4.30 15.47
CA LEU A 19 20.69 -2.99 15.88
C LEU A 19 21.65 -1.81 15.58
N SER A 20 22.92 -2.07 15.28
CA SER A 20 23.92 -1.01 15.01
C SER A 20 24.00 -0.60 13.54
N ARG A 21 23.24 -1.25 12.63
CA ARG A 21 23.17 -0.83 11.24
C ARG A 21 22.23 0.37 11.11
N PRO A 22 22.68 1.53 10.60
CA PRO A 22 21.78 2.64 10.36
C PRO A 22 20.63 2.15 9.45
N LEU A 23 19.38 2.49 9.78
CA LEU A 23 18.17 2.07 9.05
C LEU A 23 18.29 2.29 7.53
N ILE A 24 19.02 3.33 7.11
CA ILE A 24 19.32 3.66 5.72
C ILE A 24 20.18 2.56 5.04
N ALA A 25 21.15 1.95 5.77
CA ALA A 25 21.96 0.86 5.23
C ALA A 25 21.19 -0.47 5.16
N ALA A 26 20.17 -0.64 6.02
CA ALA A 26 19.27 -1.80 5.97
C ALA A 26 18.31 -1.75 4.77
N LEU A 27 17.99 -0.57 4.25
CA LEU A 27 17.06 -0.39 3.14
C LEU A 27 17.67 -0.76 1.77
N ASN A 28 19.01 -0.92 1.63
CA ASN A 28 19.68 -1.19 0.35
C ASN A 28 18.96 -0.50 -0.82
N LEU A 29 18.96 0.85 -0.79
CA LEU A 29 18.20 1.65 -1.74
C LEU A 29 18.86 1.54 -3.11
N ASP A 30 18.38 0.61 -3.94
CA ASP A 30 18.74 0.51 -5.35
C ASP A 30 17.96 1.59 -6.14
N TRP A 31 18.50 2.05 -7.27
CA TRP A 31 17.87 3.03 -8.15
C TRP A 31 16.40 2.67 -8.51
N GLU A 32 16.11 1.39 -8.66
CA GLU A 32 14.77 0.87 -8.93
C GLU A 32 13.80 1.20 -7.79
N LYS A 33 14.20 0.91 -6.55
CA LYS A 33 13.39 1.22 -5.36
C LYS A 33 13.20 2.73 -5.19
N ALA A 34 14.22 3.53 -5.54
CA ALA A 34 14.13 4.99 -5.50
C ALA A 34 13.07 5.51 -6.50
N ILE A 35 13.00 4.95 -7.70
CA ILE A 35 11.97 5.30 -8.69
C ILE A 35 10.58 4.89 -8.19
N TYR A 36 10.41 3.68 -7.64
CA TYR A 36 9.12 3.26 -7.08
C TYR A 36 8.69 4.15 -5.91
N LEU A 37 9.61 4.55 -5.05
CA LEU A 37 9.33 5.50 -3.97
C LEU A 37 8.86 6.86 -4.53
N THR A 38 9.49 7.34 -5.58
CA THR A 38 9.10 8.57 -6.27
C THR A 38 7.69 8.43 -6.87
N PHE A 39 7.40 7.32 -7.56
CA PHE A 39 6.06 7.05 -8.10
C PHE A 39 5.01 6.98 -7.01
N MET A 40 5.32 6.34 -5.89
CA MET A 40 4.42 6.25 -4.74
C MET A 40 4.12 7.63 -4.13
N LEU A 41 5.14 8.48 -3.97
CA LEU A 41 4.96 9.84 -3.47
C LEU A 41 4.11 10.68 -4.42
N LEU A 42 4.39 10.62 -5.72
CA LEU A 42 3.59 11.30 -6.74
C LEU A 42 2.15 10.78 -6.75
N ALA A 43 1.96 9.48 -6.60
CA ALA A 43 0.63 8.88 -6.50
C ALA A 43 -0.14 9.38 -5.28
N ILE A 44 0.49 9.45 -4.13
CA ILE A 44 -0.14 10.00 -2.92
C ILE A 44 -0.56 11.44 -3.17
N ILE A 45 0.35 12.28 -3.68
CA ILE A 45 0.05 13.68 -3.95
C ILE A 45 -1.11 13.81 -4.93
N THR A 46 -1.04 13.14 -6.08
CA THR A 46 -2.06 13.29 -7.15
C THR A 46 -3.43 12.75 -6.77
N ARG A 47 -3.50 11.71 -5.94
CA ARG A 47 -4.77 11.09 -5.54
C ARG A 47 -5.41 11.70 -4.32
N PHE A 48 -4.62 12.28 -3.41
CA PHE A 48 -5.14 12.91 -2.20
C PHE A 48 -5.30 14.42 -2.32
N TYR A 49 -4.65 15.06 -3.30
CA TYR A 49 -4.81 16.49 -3.54
C TYR A 49 -6.23 16.81 -4.00
N GLY A 50 -6.94 17.65 -3.25
CA GLY A 50 -8.31 18.05 -3.56
C GLY A 50 -9.34 16.91 -3.53
N LEU A 51 -9.07 15.82 -2.79
CA LEU A 51 -9.94 14.64 -2.76
C LEU A 51 -11.36 14.94 -2.29
N GLY A 52 -11.54 15.92 -1.40
CA GLY A 52 -12.84 16.37 -0.89
C GLY A 52 -13.51 17.48 -1.70
N ASP A 53 -12.82 18.10 -2.67
CA ASP A 53 -13.29 19.33 -3.32
C ASP A 53 -14.27 19.08 -4.50
N ARG A 54 -14.34 17.84 -4.98
CA ARG A 54 -15.17 17.48 -6.13
C ARG A 54 -16.59 17.12 -5.69
N VAL A 55 -17.58 17.58 -6.46
CA VAL A 55 -18.97 17.15 -6.29
C VAL A 55 -19.07 15.63 -6.48
N VAL A 56 -19.87 14.99 -5.63
CA VAL A 56 -20.12 13.54 -5.68
C VAL A 56 -20.88 13.21 -6.97
N SER A 57 -20.39 12.24 -7.74
CA SER A 57 -21.08 11.74 -8.92
C SER A 57 -22.28 10.86 -8.53
N HIS A 58 -23.20 10.60 -9.49
CA HIS A 58 -24.36 9.77 -9.22
C HIS A 58 -23.99 8.36 -8.72
N ASP A 59 -23.06 7.68 -9.38
CA ASP A 59 -22.64 6.34 -8.99
C ASP A 59 -21.88 6.36 -7.64
N GLU A 60 -21.07 7.38 -7.42
CA GLU A 60 -20.37 7.57 -6.14
C GLU A 60 -21.36 7.80 -4.99
N SER A 61 -22.45 8.56 -5.25
CA SER A 61 -23.48 8.82 -4.25
C SER A 61 -24.22 7.55 -3.80
N LEU A 62 -24.44 6.60 -4.70
CA LEU A 62 -25.02 5.31 -4.35
C LEU A 62 -24.11 4.53 -3.41
N HIS A 63 -22.82 4.43 -3.72
CA HIS A 63 -21.85 3.73 -2.87
C HIS A 63 -21.70 4.40 -1.50
N THR A 64 -21.65 5.74 -1.45
CA THR A 64 -21.55 6.50 -0.20
C THR A 64 -22.80 6.34 0.66
N GLN A 65 -24.00 6.43 0.05
CA GLN A 65 -25.28 6.30 0.75
C GLN A 65 -25.42 4.94 1.44
N PHE A 66 -25.19 3.85 0.72
CA PHE A 66 -25.31 2.51 1.30
C PHE A 66 -24.22 2.22 2.34
N SER A 67 -22.99 2.73 2.13
CA SER A 67 -21.92 2.62 3.11
C SER A 67 -22.23 3.41 4.38
N TYR A 68 -22.88 4.56 4.26
CA TYR A 68 -23.34 5.36 5.38
C TYR A 68 -24.43 4.65 6.17
N GLN A 69 -25.45 4.06 5.51
CA GLN A 69 -26.49 3.28 6.17
C GLN A 69 -25.87 2.13 6.98
N TYR A 70 -24.90 1.44 6.42
CA TYR A 70 -24.17 0.41 7.14
C TYR A 70 -23.39 0.97 8.34
N TYR A 71 -22.75 2.13 8.18
CA TYR A 71 -22.00 2.80 9.24
C TYR A 71 -22.89 3.20 10.43
N ILE A 72 -24.11 3.70 10.19
CA ILE A 72 -25.06 4.09 11.27
C ILE A 72 -25.80 2.91 11.91
N GLY A 73 -25.58 1.68 11.43
CA GLY A 73 -26.12 0.46 12.04
C GLY A 73 -27.36 -0.12 11.40
N ASP A 74 -27.81 0.36 10.23
CA ASP A 74 -28.96 -0.21 9.51
C ASP A 74 -28.67 -1.59 8.91
N GLY A 75 -27.44 -2.09 9.10
CA GLY A 75 -27.01 -3.39 8.61
C GLY A 75 -26.65 -3.41 7.12
N TYR A 76 -26.06 -4.54 6.71
CA TYR A 76 -25.71 -4.75 5.29
C TYR A 76 -26.91 -5.27 4.52
N SER A 77 -27.33 -4.54 3.51
CA SER A 77 -28.32 -5.00 2.52
C SER A 77 -27.66 -5.11 1.16
N HIS A 78 -27.63 -6.33 0.59
CA HIS A 78 -27.11 -6.52 -0.77
C HIS A 78 -28.06 -5.89 -1.78
N SER A 79 -27.51 -5.00 -2.63
CA SER A 79 -28.21 -4.42 -3.76
C SER A 79 -27.49 -4.73 -5.06
N PRO A 80 -28.18 -5.16 -6.14
CA PRO A 80 -27.54 -5.40 -7.43
C PRO A 80 -27.00 -4.14 -8.07
N LEU A 81 -27.36 -2.95 -7.56
CA LEU A 81 -26.78 -1.67 -7.97
C LEU A 81 -25.36 -1.45 -7.43
N MET A 82 -24.95 -2.25 -6.43
CA MET A 82 -23.65 -2.16 -5.80
C MET A 82 -22.69 -3.20 -6.37
N HIS A 83 -21.54 -2.78 -6.85
CA HIS A 83 -20.54 -3.61 -7.53
C HIS A 83 -19.74 -4.54 -6.61
N GLY A 84 -20.28 -4.95 -5.48
CA GLY A 84 -19.71 -5.89 -4.53
C GLY A 84 -19.47 -5.32 -3.14
N PRO A 85 -19.28 -6.19 -2.13
CA PRO A 85 -19.25 -5.80 -0.72
C PRO A 85 -17.97 -5.09 -0.28
N SER A 86 -16.85 -5.29 -1.00
CA SER A 86 -15.52 -4.83 -0.54
C SER A 86 -15.43 -3.31 -0.41
N LEU A 87 -15.87 -2.57 -1.42
CA LEU A 87 -15.87 -1.10 -1.40
C LEU A 87 -16.80 -0.56 -0.32
N PHE A 88 -17.95 -1.17 -0.19
CA PHE A 88 -18.96 -0.85 0.80
C PHE A 88 -18.42 -0.90 2.23
N HIS A 89 -17.80 -2.02 2.60
CA HIS A 89 -17.19 -2.19 3.93
C HIS A 89 -15.97 -1.28 4.13
N ALA A 90 -15.17 -1.08 3.10
CA ALA A 90 -14.01 -0.19 3.17
C ALA A 90 -14.42 1.27 3.39
N THR A 91 -15.49 1.73 2.71
CA THR A 91 -16.01 3.08 2.90
C THR A 91 -16.67 3.24 4.27
N ALA A 92 -17.45 2.26 4.74
CA ALA A 92 -18.01 2.30 6.09
C ALA A 92 -16.93 2.31 7.18
N ALA A 93 -15.86 1.52 7.00
CA ALA A 93 -14.70 1.57 7.89
C ALA A 93 -13.98 2.92 7.85
N SER A 94 -13.90 3.56 6.69
CA SER A 94 -13.36 4.91 6.54
C SER A 94 -14.21 5.93 7.31
N TYR A 95 -15.53 5.85 7.25
CA TYR A 95 -16.44 6.69 8.04
C TYR A 95 -16.24 6.48 9.55
N TRP A 96 -16.06 5.24 9.97
CA TRP A 96 -15.78 4.95 11.38
C TRP A 96 -14.47 5.55 11.88
N LEU A 97 -13.43 5.63 11.03
CA LEU A 97 -12.11 6.14 11.39
C LEU A 97 -12.01 7.67 11.29
N PHE A 98 -12.64 8.28 10.28
CA PHE A 98 -12.42 9.68 9.90
C PHE A 98 -13.71 10.54 9.97
N GLY A 99 -14.85 9.94 10.33
CA GLY A 99 -16.16 10.60 10.26
C GLY A 99 -16.74 10.55 8.84
N ASP A 100 -18.04 10.85 8.73
CA ASP A 100 -18.79 10.88 7.49
C ASP A 100 -18.54 12.18 6.71
N SER A 101 -17.83 12.08 5.60
CA SER A 101 -17.57 13.20 4.70
C SER A 101 -17.28 12.72 3.29
N ASP A 102 -17.36 13.62 2.30
CA ASP A 102 -16.99 13.32 0.91
C ASP A 102 -15.53 12.88 0.79
N LEU A 103 -14.66 13.45 1.61
CA LEU A 103 -13.26 13.06 1.67
C LEU A 103 -13.11 11.62 2.15
N SER A 104 -13.73 11.30 3.30
CA SER A 104 -13.57 9.97 3.90
C SER A 104 -14.19 8.87 3.04
N SER A 105 -15.23 9.15 2.26
CA SER A 105 -15.80 8.20 1.31
C SER A 105 -14.82 7.78 0.21
N ARG A 106 -13.89 8.65 -0.16
CA ARG A 106 -12.94 8.48 -1.27
C ARG A 106 -11.59 7.91 -0.83
N ILE A 107 -11.27 7.99 0.47
CA ILE A 107 -9.98 7.47 1.01
C ILE A 107 -9.70 6.03 0.59
N PRO A 108 -10.64 5.05 0.69
CA PRO A 108 -10.37 3.67 0.32
C PRO A 108 -9.94 3.51 -1.14
N VAL A 109 -10.62 4.20 -2.06
CA VAL A 109 -10.31 4.16 -3.49
C VAL A 109 -8.96 4.84 -3.78
N ALA A 110 -8.67 5.96 -3.13
CA ALA A 110 -7.38 6.64 -3.25
C ALA A 110 -6.22 5.75 -2.77
N ILE A 111 -6.37 5.07 -1.63
CA ILE A 111 -5.38 4.11 -1.12
C ILE A 111 -5.17 2.96 -2.12
N LEU A 112 -6.24 2.36 -2.62
CA LEU A 112 -6.14 1.28 -3.62
C LEU A 112 -5.44 1.77 -4.89
N GLY A 113 -5.71 3.00 -5.34
CA GLY A 113 -5.04 3.62 -6.46
C GLY A 113 -3.52 3.81 -6.24
N VAL A 114 -3.10 4.15 -5.02
CA VAL A 114 -1.66 4.22 -4.66
C VAL A 114 -1.04 2.82 -4.66
N LEU A 115 -1.72 1.84 -4.05
CA LEU A 115 -1.24 0.46 -3.98
C LEU A 115 -1.12 -0.19 -5.37
N LEU A 116 -1.99 0.17 -6.31
CA LEU A 116 -1.95 -0.34 -7.68
C LEU A 116 -0.63 -0.01 -8.39
N ILE A 117 0.00 1.13 -8.07
CA ILE A 117 1.30 1.51 -8.64
C ILE A 117 2.43 0.59 -8.18
N LEU A 118 2.31 0.02 -6.98
CA LEU A 118 3.28 -0.93 -6.46
C LEU A 118 3.07 -2.36 -6.98
N LEU A 119 1.90 -2.69 -7.51
CA LEU A 119 1.61 -4.05 -7.99
C LEU A 119 2.62 -4.56 -9.02
N PRO A 120 3.03 -3.78 -10.06
CA PRO A 120 4.01 -4.25 -11.03
C PRO A 120 5.39 -4.56 -10.42
N TYR A 121 5.77 -3.93 -9.30
CA TYR A 121 7.00 -4.27 -8.59
C TYR A 121 7.00 -5.73 -8.12
N PHE A 122 5.88 -6.23 -7.62
CA PHE A 122 5.73 -7.62 -7.20
C PHE A 122 5.65 -8.59 -8.38
N LEU A 123 5.23 -8.10 -9.54
CA LEU A 123 5.14 -8.87 -10.78
C LEU A 123 6.38 -8.75 -11.67
N ARG A 124 7.46 -8.14 -11.18
CA ARG A 124 8.67 -7.84 -11.95
C ARG A 124 9.39 -9.06 -12.50
N ASP A 125 9.24 -10.23 -11.85
CA ASP A 125 9.84 -11.48 -12.31
C ASP A 125 9.18 -11.97 -13.62
N TRP A 126 7.93 -11.56 -13.87
CA TRP A 126 7.16 -11.89 -15.07
C TRP A 126 7.25 -10.78 -16.12
N LEU A 127 7.19 -9.53 -15.71
CA LEU A 127 7.20 -8.35 -16.59
C LEU A 127 8.62 -7.92 -16.98
N GLY A 128 9.64 -8.41 -16.27
CA GLY A 128 10.99 -7.84 -16.30
C GLY A 128 11.04 -6.46 -15.61
N ARG A 129 12.23 -6.06 -15.15
CA ARG A 129 12.42 -4.81 -14.38
C ARG A 129 11.94 -3.57 -15.14
N LYS A 130 12.26 -3.46 -16.45
CA LYS A 130 11.86 -2.32 -17.29
C LYS A 130 10.35 -2.32 -17.56
N GLY A 131 9.77 -3.50 -17.83
CA GLY A 131 8.33 -3.63 -18.05
C GLY A 131 7.53 -3.26 -16.80
N ALA A 132 7.95 -3.70 -15.63
CA ALA A 132 7.32 -3.36 -14.36
C ALA A 132 7.35 -1.85 -14.08
N LEU A 133 8.50 -1.19 -14.26
CA LEU A 133 8.63 0.26 -14.12
C LEU A 133 7.72 1.03 -15.09
N PHE A 134 7.70 0.61 -16.36
CA PHE A 134 6.84 1.24 -17.36
C PHE A 134 5.35 1.07 -17.04
N THR A 135 4.95 -0.12 -16.60
CA THR A 135 3.56 -0.37 -16.17
C THR A 135 3.17 0.48 -14.96
N SER A 136 4.06 0.60 -13.96
CA SER A 136 3.82 1.47 -12.80
C SER A 136 3.71 2.95 -13.20
N PHE A 137 4.52 3.40 -14.15
CA PHE A 137 4.43 4.75 -14.71
C PHE A 137 3.08 4.99 -15.41
N LEU A 138 2.54 4.00 -16.12
CA LEU A 138 1.22 4.11 -16.78
C LEU A 138 0.07 4.18 -15.78
N PHE A 139 0.24 3.65 -14.57
CA PHE A 139 -0.77 3.74 -13.50
C PHE A 139 -0.69 5.03 -12.68
N LEU A 140 0.36 5.82 -12.87
CA LEU A 140 0.57 7.09 -12.17
C LEU A 140 -0.38 8.16 -12.68
#